data_e5e6f8d9841a46cbd88144535d48a66f
#
_entry.id   e5e6f8d9841a46cbd88144535d48a66f
#
_cell.length_a   1.000
_cell.length_b   1.000
_cell.length_c   1.000
_cell.angle_alpha   90.00
_cell.angle_beta   90.00
_cell.angle_gamma   90.00
#
_symmetry.space_group_name_H-M   'P 1'
#
loop_
_entity.id
_entity.type
_entity.pdbx_description
1 polymer ?
#
loop_
_entity_poly.entity_id
_entity_poly.type
_entity_poly.pdbx_seq_one_letter_code
_entity_poly.pdbx_strand_id
1 'polypeptide(L)'
;MFYPLAGMILLCVIWSGYWYFTFTKAKEFAETQRQELLDKGLKLECAHENWGGFPFRFEFQCEAASLQFTNAGKTHGIQSTRILAVAQAYNPFHVLLLIDGPSAVDGVKLNHERALVSLIAGNNGDWDLSSEAAKVDAAGLFSAAQVKLFARRANDRLDLAASAEQLIVPTPDGLTLPITTAEVIAQTSSAILDQPFHGPTAEEPLEISTLKILQDPIDFAAQGKIFLDPQHRLAGKLSSQTNDIDGLMKIISPIFNMNGQDGAAIRNLLAGPKTKIAKADFTASEGALYWGLFKLADLAPLY
;
A
#
# COMPACT_ATOMS: atom_id res chain seq x y z
N MET A 1 30.27 -18.08 -48.46
CA MET A 1 29.75 -18.75 -47.27
C MET A 1 29.96 -17.94 -45.97
N PHE A 2 30.72 -16.87 -45.92
CA PHE A 2 31.02 -16.05 -44.75
C PHE A 2 30.06 -14.84 -44.52
N TYR A 3 29.27 -14.43 -45.53
CA TYR A 3 28.38 -13.26 -45.42
C TYR A 3 27.34 -13.34 -44.31
N PRO A 4 26.66 -14.48 -44.07
CA PRO A 4 25.69 -14.56 -42.99
C PRO A 4 26.35 -14.47 -41.61
N LEU A 5 27.55 -15.02 -41.45
CA LEU A 5 28.30 -14.91 -40.19
C LEU A 5 28.75 -13.47 -39.92
N ALA A 6 29.27 -12.79 -40.97
CA ALA A 6 29.65 -11.39 -40.86
C ALA A 6 28.44 -10.49 -40.52
N GLY A 7 27.27 -10.76 -41.10
CA GLY A 7 26.04 -10.06 -40.80
C GLY A 7 25.59 -10.25 -39.33
N MET A 8 25.68 -11.48 -38.81
CA MET A 8 25.36 -11.78 -37.44
C MET A 8 26.30 -11.09 -36.43
N ILE A 9 27.61 -11.09 -36.71
CA ILE A 9 28.59 -10.38 -35.90
C ILE A 9 28.29 -8.87 -35.88
N LEU A 10 27.99 -8.29 -37.05
CA LEU A 10 27.63 -6.87 -37.15
C LEU A 10 26.43 -6.53 -36.32
N LEU A 11 25.36 -7.35 -36.36
CA LEU A 11 24.16 -7.17 -35.51
C LEU A 11 24.50 -7.25 -34.03
N CYS A 12 25.35 -8.19 -33.61
CA CYS A 12 25.79 -8.29 -32.20
C CYS A 12 26.57 -7.04 -31.78
N VAL A 13 27.43 -6.50 -32.63
CA VAL A 13 28.20 -5.27 -32.32
C VAL A 13 27.25 -4.07 -32.19
N ILE A 14 26.32 -3.91 -33.14
CA ILE A 14 25.33 -2.82 -33.11
C ILE A 14 24.47 -2.93 -31.84
N TRP A 15 23.98 -4.13 -31.54
CA TRP A 15 23.17 -4.37 -30.33
C TRP A 15 23.95 -4.08 -29.03
N SER A 16 25.20 -4.53 -28.95
CA SER A 16 26.07 -4.28 -27.81
C SER A 16 26.35 -2.79 -27.60
N GLY A 17 26.60 -2.07 -28.71
CA GLY A 17 26.76 -0.62 -28.68
C GLY A 17 25.50 0.13 -28.22
N TYR A 18 24.34 -0.26 -28.75
CA TYR A 18 23.05 0.27 -28.33
C TYR A 18 22.82 0.01 -26.84
N TRP A 19 23.01 -1.24 -26.38
CA TRP A 19 22.82 -1.61 -24.98
C TRP A 19 23.74 -0.79 -24.06
N TYR A 20 25.01 -0.68 -24.38
CA TYR A 20 25.97 0.08 -23.58
C TYR A 20 25.59 1.57 -23.48
N PHE A 21 25.20 2.17 -24.60
CA PHE A 21 24.73 3.56 -24.61
C PHE A 21 23.51 3.77 -23.76
N THR A 22 22.47 2.94 -23.92
CA THR A 22 21.22 3.03 -23.14
C THR A 22 21.43 2.69 -21.66
N PHE A 23 22.32 1.76 -21.34
CA PHE A 23 22.72 1.42 -19.98
C PHE A 23 23.37 2.62 -19.27
N THR A 24 24.28 3.33 -19.93
CA THR A 24 24.89 4.53 -19.37
C THR A 24 23.84 5.61 -19.10
N LYS A 25 22.90 5.80 -20.02
CA LYS A 25 21.80 6.75 -19.84
C LYS A 25 20.85 6.35 -18.71
N ALA A 26 20.57 5.06 -18.56
CA ALA A 26 19.76 4.55 -17.45
C ALA A 26 20.44 4.81 -16.09
N LYS A 27 21.75 4.64 -16.00
CA LYS A 27 22.51 4.99 -14.77
C LYS A 27 22.47 6.48 -14.47
N GLU A 28 22.73 7.34 -15.46
CA GLU A 28 22.64 8.80 -15.30
C GLU A 28 21.24 9.21 -14.84
N PHE A 29 20.20 8.65 -15.42
CA PHE A 29 18.81 8.90 -15.04
C PHE A 29 18.55 8.48 -13.58
N ALA A 30 18.97 7.26 -13.19
CA ALA A 30 18.81 6.77 -11.82
C ALA A 30 19.51 7.65 -10.79
N GLU A 31 20.73 8.13 -11.09
CA GLU A 31 21.44 9.06 -10.21
C GLU A 31 20.74 10.42 -10.12
N THR A 32 20.20 10.93 -11.22
CA THR A 32 19.40 12.18 -11.20
C THR A 32 18.15 12.01 -10.35
N GLN A 33 17.40 10.89 -10.50
CA GLN A 33 16.23 10.61 -9.69
C GLN A 33 16.59 10.45 -8.19
N ARG A 34 17.72 9.80 -7.91
CA ARG A 34 18.23 9.67 -6.54
C ARG A 34 18.50 11.05 -5.91
N GLN A 35 19.08 11.95 -6.67
CA GLN A 35 19.36 13.32 -6.20
C GLN A 35 18.05 14.11 -5.97
N GLU A 36 17.08 14.00 -6.87
CA GLU A 36 15.74 14.60 -6.68
C GLU A 36 15.03 14.06 -5.45
N LEU A 37 15.16 12.76 -5.16
CA LEU A 37 14.63 12.17 -3.93
C LEU A 37 15.33 12.73 -2.68
N LEU A 38 16.66 12.87 -2.72
CA LEU A 38 17.43 13.48 -1.63
C LEU A 38 16.99 14.92 -1.38
N ASP A 39 16.76 15.71 -2.42
CA ASP A 39 16.28 17.09 -2.31
C ASP A 39 14.88 17.18 -1.70
N LYS A 40 14.07 16.13 -1.88
CA LYS A 40 12.76 15.94 -1.23
C LYS A 40 12.84 15.32 0.16
N GLY A 41 14.04 15.10 0.69
CA GLY A 41 14.27 14.52 2.01
C GLY A 41 14.14 13.00 2.08
N LEU A 42 14.12 12.30 0.93
CA LEU A 42 14.16 10.83 0.87
C LEU A 42 15.58 10.36 0.56
N LYS A 43 16.18 9.60 1.47
CA LYS A 43 17.56 9.11 1.35
C LYS A 43 17.56 7.60 1.14
N LEU A 44 18.00 7.15 -0.04
CA LEU A 44 18.22 5.73 -0.33
C LEU A 44 19.71 5.39 -0.15
N GLU A 45 20.02 4.43 0.71
CA GLU A 45 21.35 3.91 0.95
C GLU A 45 21.40 2.40 0.68
N CYS A 46 22.49 1.94 0.10
CA CYS A 46 22.79 0.54 -0.15
C CYS A 46 24.17 0.23 0.41
N ALA A 47 24.35 -0.88 1.10
CA ALA A 47 25.69 -1.33 1.53
C ALA A 47 26.56 -1.71 0.33
N HIS A 48 25.96 -2.37 -0.67
CA HIS A 48 26.59 -2.70 -1.94
C HIS A 48 25.63 -2.47 -3.07
N GLU A 49 26.12 -1.79 -4.12
CA GLU A 49 25.38 -1.53 -5.34
C GLU A 49 26.05 -2.26 -6.50
N ASN A 50 25.25 -2.93 -7.32
CA ASN A 50 25.74 -3.59 -8.53
C ASN A 50 24.81 -3.29 -9.69
N TRP A 51 25.41 -2.99 -10.84
CA TRP A 51 24.73 -2.75 -12.11
C TRP A 51 25.10 -3.78 -13.13
N GLY A 52 24.11 -4.33 -13.87
CA GLY A 52 24.34 -5.38 -14.85
C GLY A 52 23.17 -5.58 -15.81
N GLY A 53 23.05 -6.82 -16.34
CA GLY A 53 21.90 -7.26 -17.13
C GLY A 53 22.15 -7.39 -18.64
N PHE A 54 23.42 -7.18 -19.13
CA PHE A 54 23.75 -7.43 -20.53
C PHE A 54 23.32 -8.85 -20.97
N PRO A 55 22.80 -9.03 -22.18
CA PRO A 55 22.57 -8.02 -23.22
C PRO A 55 21.12 -7.50 -23.36
N PHE A 56 20.14 -7.99 -22.58
CA PHE A 56 18.72 -7.77 -22.87
C PHE A 56 17.97 -6.98 -21.79
N ARG A 57 18.59 -6.74 -20.65
CA ARG A 57 17.96 -6.06 -19.53
C ARG A 57 18.94 -5.12 -18.82
N PHE A 58 18.41 -4.24 -18.01
CA PHE A 58 19.15 -3.43 -17.04
C PHE A 58 18.81 -3.97 -15.67
N GLU A 59 19.81 -4.20 -14.85
CA GLU A 59 19.67 -4.65 -13.47
C GLU A 59 20.39 -3.69 -12.55
N PHE A 60 19.71 -3.30 -11.49
CA PHE A 60 20.28 -2.60 -10.36
C PHE A 60 20.00 -3.40 -9.11
N GLN A 61 21.04 -3.82 -8.42
CA GLN A 61 20.97 -4.55 -7.17
C GLN A 61 21.48 -3.66 -6.04
N CYS A 62 20.68 -3.56 -4.98
CA CYS A 62 20.98 -2.85 -3.74
C CYS A 62 20.90 -3.84 -2.58
N GLU A 63 22.01 -4.11 -1.91
CA GLU A 63 22.06 -4.97 -0.73
C GLU A 63 21.99 -4.14 0.54
N ALA A 64 21.30 -4.66 1.55
CA ALA A 64 20.98 -3.96 2.81
C ALA A 64 20.41 -2.56 2.53
N ALA A 65 19.37 -2.52 1.68
CA ALA A 65 18.71 -1.30 1.28
C ALA A 65 18.06 -0.59 2.48
N SER A 66 18.31 0.70 2.61
CA SER A 66 17.68 1.56 3.61
C SER A 66 17.16 2.82 2.95
N LEU A 67 15.83 3.02 3.00
CA LEU A 67 15.18 4.26 2.60
C LEU A 67 14.77 5.03 3.85
N GLN A 68 15.24 6.25 4.00
CA GLN A 68 14.93 7.13 5.13
C GLN A 68 14.24 8.39 4.63
N PHE A 69 13.28 8.88 5.40
CA PHE A 69 12.62 10.16 5.17
C PHE A 69 12.22 10.81 6.49
N THR A 70 12.18 12.13 6.52
CA THR A 70 11.80 12.89 7.71
C THR A 70 10.47 13.56 7.49
N ASN A 71 9.51 13.31 8.39
CA ASN A 71 8.20 13.95 8.41
C ASN A 71 7.90 14.47 9.80
N ALA A 72 7.42 15.72 9.91
CA ALA A 72 7.07 16.37 11.17
C ALA A 72 8.15 16.22 12.28
N GLY A 73 9.44 16.26 11.89
CA GLY A 73 10.57 16.11 12.81
C GLY A 73 10.86 14.67 13.26
N LYS A 74 10.13 13.67 12.76
CA LYS A 74 10.40 12.25 12.98
C LYS A 74 11.03 11.64 11.73
N THR A 75 12.08 10.85 11.93
CA THR A 75 12.71 10.08 10.85
C THR A 75 12.05 8.71 10.76
N HIS A 76 11.54 8.43 9.58
CA HIS A 76 10.96 7.14 9.22
C HIS A 76 11.97 6.35 8.39
N GLY A 77 11.97 5.05 8.52
CA GLY A 77 12.91 4.18 7.81
C GLY A 77 12.25 2.90 7.28
N ILE A 78 12.54 2.59 6.03
CA ILE A 78 12.21 1.30 5.42
C ILE A 78 13.52 0.59 5.12
N GLN A 79 13.66 -0.63 5.58
CA GLN A 79 14.85 -1.46 5.38
C GLN A 79 14.46 -2.77 4.71
N SER A 80 15.33 -3.29 3.85
CA SER A 80 15.16 -4.58 3.19
C SER A 80 16.51 -5.25 3.01
N THR A 81 16.52 -6.57 3.03
CA THR A 81 17.74 -7.36 2.83
C THR A 81 18.35 -7.12 1.46
N ARG A 82 17.53 -7.10 0.42
CA ARG A 82 17.96 -6.83 -0.96
C ARG A 82 16.81 -6.31 -1.80
N ILE A 83 17.12 -5.36 -2.66
CA ILE A 83 16.24 -4.89 -3.72
C ILE A 83 16.94 -5.15 -5.06
N LEU A 84 16.25 -5.79 -5.99
CA LEU A 84 16.69 -5.98 -7.35
C LEU A 84 15.70 -5.30 -8.31
N ALA A 85 16.12 -4.22 -8.95
CA ALA A 85 15.35 -3.56 -9.99
C ALA A 85 15.76 -4.11 -11.36
N VAL A 86 14.79 -4.48 -12.19
CA VAL A 86 14.99 -5.04 -13.51
C VAL A 86 14.12 -4.31 -14.52
N ALA A 87 14.71 -3.82 -15.60
CA ALA A 87 13.99 -3.29 -16.75
C ALA A 87 14.52 -3.94 -18.04
N GLN A 88 13.64 -4.17 -19.00
CA GLN A 88 14.04 -4.72 -20.29
C GLN A 88 14.67 -3.63 -21.16
N ALA A 89 15.78 -3.94 -21.82
CA ALA A 89 16.51 -2.96 -22.66
C ALA A 89 15.65 -2.38 -23.81
N TYR A 90 14.66 -3.11 -24.26
CA TYR A 90 13.71 -2.68 -25.30
C TYR A 90 12.41 -2.07 -24.73
N ASN A 91 12.17 -2.16 -23.42
CA ASN A 91 11.05 -1.53 -22.72
C ASN A 91 11.50 -1.04 -21.33
N PRO A 92 12.30 0.05 -21.25
CA PRO A 92 12.84 0.53 -19.98
C PRO A 92 11.82 1.23 -19.09
N PHE A 93 10.62 1.52 -19.61
CA PHE A 93 9.53 2.16 -18.85
C PHE A 93 8.74 1.17 -17.99
N HIS A 94 8.99 -0.12 -18.11
CA HIS A 94 8.45 -1.15 -17.25
C HIS A 94 9.56 -1.70 -16.34
N VAL A 95 9.52 -1.31 -15.07
CA VAL A 95 10.49 -1.72 -14.05
C VAL A 95 9.84 -2.73 -13.11
N LEU A 96 10.50 -3.86 -12.91
CA LEU A 96 10.17 -4.84 -11.89
C LEU A 96 11.13 -4.70 -10.72
N LEU A 97 10.58 -4.54 -9.50
CA LEU A 97 11.37 -4.57 -8.26
C LEU A 97 11.08 -5.89 -7.55
N LEU A 98 12.12 -6.63 -7.24
CA LEU A 98 12.08 -7.81 -6.40
C LEU A 98 12.69 -7.41 -5.04
N ILE A 99 11.89 -7.49 -4.00
CA ILE A 99 12.28 -7.11 -2.63
C ILE A 99 12.35 -8.39 -1.81
N ASP A 100 13.56 -8.79 -1.42
CA ASP A 100 13.74 -9.98 -0.60
C ASP A 100 13.56 -9.63 0.88
N GLY A 101 12.72 -10.43 1.55
CA GLY A 101 12.52 -10.31 3.00
C GLY A 101 13.70 -10.87 3.83
N PRO A 102 13.73 -10.61 5.12
CA PRO A 102 12.81 -9.72 5.84
C PRO A 102 13.04 -8.23 5.53
N SER A 103 11.97 -7.46 5.70
CA SER A 103 12.01 -6.00 5.66
C SER A 103 11.72 -5.44 7.06
N ALA A 104 11.90 -4.14 7.24
CA ALA A 104 11.44 -3.42 8.43
C ALA A 104 10.90 -2.06 8.03
N VAL A 105 9.83 -1.61 8.69
CA VAL A 105 9.25 -0.28 8.54
C VAL A 105 9.19 0.34 9.93
N ASP A 106 9.91 1.43 10.14
CA ASP A 106 10.03 2.12 11.44
C ASP A 106 10.41 1.17 12.60
N GLY A 107 11.28 0.21 12.32
CA GLY A 107 11.71 -0.80 13.29
C GLY A 107 10.74 -1.97 13.48
N VAL A 108 9.52 -1.91 12.93
CA VAL A 108 8.60 -3.04 12.91
C VAL A 108 9.07 -4.03 11.86
N LYS A 109 9.41 -5.24 12.30
CA LYS A 109 9.83 -6.31 11.39
C LYS A 109 8.65 -6.78 10.54
N LEU A 110 8.89 -6.89 9.25
CA LEU A 110 7.98 -7.41 8.26
C LEU A 110 8.62 -8.64 7.62
N ASN A 111 8.25 -9.82 8.09
CA ASN A 111 8.64 -11.06 7.45
C ASN A 111 7.74 -11.29 6.26
N HIS A 112 8.31 -11.59 5.12
CA HIS A 112 7.60 -11.93 3.89
C HIS A 112 8.50 -12.76 2.99
N GLU A 113 7.91 -13.52 2.08
CA GLU A 113 8.63 -14.05 0.93
C GLU A 113 8.98 -12.87 0.01
N ARG A 114 9.65 -13.17 -1.10
CA ARG A 114 9.99 -12.13 -2.08
C ARG A 114 8.75 -11.35 -2.49
N ALA A 115 8.74 -10.03 -2.23
CA ALA A 115 7.72 -9.15 -2.76
C ALA A 115 8.10 -8.75 -4.19
N LEU A 116 7.10 -8.73 -5.06
CA LEU A 116 7.22 -8.28 -6.45
C LEU A 116 6.48 -6.95 -6.59
N VAL A 117 7.17 -5.93 -7.10
CA VAL A 117 6.57 -4.65 -7.45
C VAL A 117 6.78 -4.43 -8.94
N SER A 118 5.71 -4.12 -9.66
CA SER A 118 5.73 -3.75 -11.07
C SER A 118 5.37 -2.27 -11.19
N LEU A 119 6.24 -1.48 -11.81
CA LEU A 119 6.03 -0.07 -12.08
C LEU A 119 6.09 0.16 -13.59
N ILE A 120 5.01 0.68 -14.14
CA ILE A 120 4.92 1.06 -15.56
C ILE A 120 4.80 2.58 -15.62
N ALA A 121 5.79 3.24 -16.19
CA ALA A 121 5.76 4.67 -16.43
C ALA A 121 5.04 4.95 -17.75
N GLY A 122 4.04 5.80 -17.72
CA GLY A 122 3.29 6.30 -18.86
C GLY A 122 3.79 7.66 -19.34
N ASN A 123 3.03 8.29 -20.21
CA ASN A 123 3.29 9.64 -20.68
C ASN A 123 2.73 10.67 -19.68
N ASN A 124 3.23 11.91 -19.70
CA ASN A 124 2.74 13.04 -18.92
C ASN A 124 2.76 12.83 -17.40
N GLY A 125 3.65 11.98 -16.90
CA GLY A 125 3.75 11.69 -15.47
C GLY A 125 2.72 10.65 -14.96
N ASP A 126 1.96 10.03 -15.84
CA ASP A 126 1.10 8.90 -15.50
C ASP A 126 1.96 7.67 -15.14
N TRP A 127 1.44 6.82 -14.28
CA TRP A 127 2.09 5.55 -13.95
C TRP A 127 1.10 4.55 -13.32
N ASP A 128 1.42 3.28 -13.48
CA ASP A 128 0.74 2.16 -12.84
C ASP A 128 1.73 1.41 -11.94
N LEU A 129 1.35 1.17 -10.69
CA LEU A 129 2.11 0.37 -9.73
C LEU A 129 1.25 -0.79 -9.26
N SER A 130 1.80 -1.98 -9.29
CA SER A 130 1.22 -3.15 -8.62
C SER A 130 2.27 -3.81 -7.74
N SER A 131 1.87 -4.27 -6.56
CA SER A 131 2.74 -4.97 -5.62
C SER A 131 2.04 -6.20 -5.09
N GLU A 132 2.79 -7.27 -4.94
CA GLU A 132 2.33 -8.53 -4.38
C GLU A 132 3.39 -9.11 -3.44
N ALA A 133 2.98 -9.50 -2.25
CA ALA A 133 3.80 -10.18 -1.28
C ALA A 133 3.04 -11.37 -0.66
N ALA A 134 3.73 -12.50 -0.54
CA ALA A 134 3.20 -13.70 0.10
C ALA A 134 3.79 -13.91 1.50
N LYS A 135 3.03 -14.59 2.36
CA LYS A 135 3.41 -14.93 3.74
C LYS A 135 3.89 -13.72 4.53
N VAL A 136 3.09 -12.69 4.50
CA VAL A 136 3.38 -11.43 5.20
C VAL A 136 3.08 -11.60 6.68
N ASP A 137 4.05 -11.27 7.54
CA ASP A 137 3.90 -11.24 8.99
C ASP A 137 4.56 -9.96 9.52
N ALA A 138 3.73 -9.05 9.96
CA ALA A 138 4.10 -7.76 10.57
C ALA A 138 4.06 -7.90 12.08
N ALA A 139 5.10 -8.46 12.64
CA ALA A 139 5.41 -8.68 14.06
C ALA A 139 4.38 -8.12 15.08
N GLY A 140 3.30 -8.86 15.34
CA GLY A 140 2.28 -8.53 16.33
C GLY A 140 1.20 -7.53 15.86
N LEU A 141 1.28 -7.03 14.62
CA LEU A 141 0.24 -6.17 14.05
C LEU A 141 -0.76 -6.97 13.20
N PHE A 142 -0.27 -7.79 12.29
CA PHE A 142 -1.09 -8.69 11.47
C PHE A 142 -0.23 -9.74 10.77
N SER A 143 -0.85 -10.81 10.31
CA SER A 143 -0.28 -11.71 9.32
C SER A 143 -1.28 -11.97 8.19
N ALA A 144 -0.79 -12.28 6.98
CA ALA A 144 -1.61 -12.57 5.83
C ALA A 144 -0.91 -13.56 4.89
N ALA A 145 -1.69 -14.44 4.24
CA ALA A 145 -1.13 -15.35 3.24
C ALA A 145 -0.66 -14.60 2.00
N GLN A 146 -1.40 -13.58 1.61
CA GLN A 146 -1.09 -12.72 0.45
C GLN A 146 -1.57 -11.30 0.70
N VAL A 147 -0.75 -10.32 0.29
CA VAL A 147 -1.12 -8.90 0.26
C VAL A 147 -0.84 -8.38 -1.15
N LYS A 148 -1.80 -7.68 -1.73
CA LYS A 148 -1.67 -6.99 -3.02
C LYS A 148 -1.98 -5.51 -2.85
N LEU A 149 -1.19 -4.67 -3.49
CA LEU A 149 -1.39 -3.23 -3.52
C LEU A 149 -1.36 -2.77 -4.98
N PHE A 150 -2.25 -1.87 -5.32
CA PHE A 150 -2.31 -1.22 -6.63
C PHE A 150 -2.43 0.27 -6.43
N ALA A 151 -1.67 1.01 -7.21
CA ALA A 151 -1.79 2.46 -7.28
C ALA A 151 -1.63 2.88 -8.75
N ARG A 152 -2.47 3.80 -9.20
CA ARG A 152 -2.44 4.31 -10.56
C ARG A 152 -2.64 5.81 -10.54
N ARG A 153 -1.68 6.53 -11.10
CA ARG A 153 -1.85 7.94 -11.42
C ARG A 153 -2.27 8.07 -12.89
N ALA A 154 -3.38 8.73 -13.11
CA ALA A 154 -3.89 9.04 -14.45
C ALA A 154 -4.42 10.47 -14.45
N ASN A 155 -3.69 11.39 -15.11
CA ASN A 155 -3.95 12.83 -15.06
C ASN A 155 -3.97 13.34 -13.61
N ASP A 156 -5.09 13.96 -13.19
CA ASP A 156 -5.25 14.55 -11.85
C ASP A 156 -5.81 13.54 -10.81
N ARG A 157 -5.91 12.26 -11.17
CA ARG A 157 -6.50 11.23 -10.32
C ARG A 157 -5.48 10.20 -9.87
N LEU A 158 -5.59 9.79 -8.62
CA LEU A 158 -4.89 8.67 -8.01
C LEU A 158 -5.92 7.62 -7.61
N ASP A 159 -5.90 6.47 -8.29
CA ASP A 159 -6.68 5.29 -7.97
C ASP A 159 -5.83 4.37 -7.08
N LEU A 160 -6.43 3.84 -6.02
CA LEU A 160 -5.78 2.96 -5.06
C LEU A 160 -6.61 1.71 -4.85
N ALA A 161 -5.96 0.56 -4.75
CA ALA A 161 -6.59 -0.66 -4.28
C ALA A 161 -5.63 -1.46 -3.42
N ALA A 162 -6.17 -2.10 -2.39
CA ALA A 162 -5.42 -3.05 -1.58
C ALA A 162 -6.29 -4.25 -1.27
N SER A 163 -5.68 -5.44 -1.22
CA SER A 163 -6.34 -6.65 -0.77
C SER A 163 -5.41 -7.51 0.06
N ALA A 164 -5.99 -8.23 1.03
CA ALA A 164 -5.30 -9.22 1.84
C ALA A 164 -6.13 -10.50 1.91
N GLU A 165 -5.48 -11.64 1.80
CA GLU A 165 -6.09 -12.97 1.92
C GLU A 165 -5.59 -13.66 3.19
N GLN A 166 -6.49 -14.38 3.87
CA GLN A 166 -6.23 -15.05 5.14
C GLN A 166 -5.54 -14.11 6.16
N LEU A 167 -6.10 -12.91 6.29
CA LEU A 167 -5.59 -11.90 7.21
C LEU A 167 -5.93 -12.28 8.66
N ILE A 168 -4.92 -12.31 9.51
CA ILE A 168 -5.07 -12.54 10.94
C ILE A 168 -4.64 -11.26 11.67
N VAL A 169 -5.55 -10.69 12.44
CA VAL A 169 -5.29 -9.48 13.23
C VAL A 169 -5.34 -9.85 14.71
N PRO A 170 -4.27 -9.64 15.49
CA PRO A 170 -4.31 -9.77 16.94
C PRO A 170 -5.24 -8.70 17.55
N THR A 171 -6.04 -9.09 18.52
CA THR A 171 -6.90 -8.19 19.27
C THR A 171 -6.24 -7.79 20.59
N PRO A 172 -6.62 -6.65 21.22
CA PRO A 172 -6.01 -6.18 22.48
C PRO A 172 -6.15 -7.16 23.64
N ASP A 173 -7.16 -8.01 23.64
CA ASP A 173 -7.40 -9.07 24.62
C ASP A 173 -6.59 -10.36 24.39
N GLY A 174 -5.68 -10.36 23.38
CA GLY A 174 -4.81 -11.48 23.04
C GLY A 174 -5.45 -12.58 22.20
N LEU A 175 -6.67 -12.38 21.73
CA LEU A 175 -7.31 -13.24 20.74
C LEU A 175 -6.82 -12.88 19.33
N THR A 176 -7.19 -13.67 18.35
CA THR A 176 -6.91 -13.41 16.93
C THR A 176 -8.21 -13.34 16.15
N LEU A 177 -8.27 -12.39 15.24
CA LEU A 177 -9.38 -12.20 14.32
C LEU A 177 -8.96 -12.74 12.95
N PRO A 178 -9.45 -13.91 12.52
CA PRO A 178 -9.21 -14.41 11.18
C PRO A 178 -10.18 -13.74 10.20
N ILE A 179 -9.65 -13.14 9.14
CA ILE A 179 -10.41 -12.53 8.05
C ILE A 179 -10.05 -13.27 6.76
N THR A 180 -11.05 -13.85 6.08
CA THR A 180 -10.80 -14.61 4.85
C THR A 180 -10.26 -13.71 3.75
N THR A 181 -10.93 -12.56 3.55
CA THR A 181 -10.50 -11.55 2.56
C THR A 181 -10.84 -10.15 3.07
N ALA A 182 -9.91 -9.25 2.94
CA ALA A 182 -10.13 -7.81 3.09
C ALA A 182 -9.76 -7.10 1.79
N GLU A 183 -10.60 -6.17 1.35
CA GLU A 183 -10.39 -5.42 0.11
C GLU A 183 -10.79 -3.96 0.34
N VAL A 184 -9.99 -3.04 -0.20
CA VAL A 184 -10.32 -1.61 -0.28
C VAL A 184 -10.01 -1.09 -1.68
N ILE A 185 -10.94 -0.32 -2.25
CA ILE A 185 -10.77 0.42 -3.50
C ILE A 185 -11.13 1.87 -3.21
N ALA A 186 -10.23 2.77 -3.51
CA ALA A 186 -10.38 4.17 -3.23
C ALA A 186 -9.78 5.04 -4.35
N GLN A 187 -10.19 6.29 -4.39
CA GLN A 187 -9.62 7.30 -5.29
C GLN A 187 -9.48 8.64 -4.58
N THR A 188 -8.51 9.43 -5.03
CA THR A 188 -8.30 10.82 -4.57
C THR A 188 -7.64 11.65 -5.68
N SER A 189 -7.41 12.94 -5.42
CA SER A 189 -6.60 13.79 -6.31
C SER A 189 -5.14 13.33 -6.33
N SER A 190 -4.51 13.35 -7.51
CA SER A 190 -3.07 13.08 -7.60
C SER A 190 -2.22 14.18 -6.98
N ALA A 191 -2.77 15.35 -6.70
CA ALA A 191 -2.09 16.46 -6.02
C ALA A 191 -1.57 16.08 -4.62
N ILE A 192 -2.15 15.05 -3.98
CA ILE A 192 -1.64 14.51 -2.71
C ILE A 192 -0.17 14.02 -2.82
N LEU A 193 0.29 13.65 -4.02
CA LEU A 193 1.66 13.21 -4.27
C LEU A 193 2.66 14.37 -4.35
N ASP A 194 2.19 15.57 -4.65
CA ASP A 194 3.02 16.77 -4.78
C ASP A 194 3.38 17.35 -3.40
N GLN A 195 2.61 16.99 -2.38
CA GLN A 195 2.83 17.35 -1.00
C GLN A 195 3.01 16.07 -0.15
N PRO A 196 4.19 15.45 -0.18
CA PRO A 196 4.42 14.21 0.52
C PRO A 196 4.11 14.38 2.02
N PHE A 197 3.37 13.40 2.57
CA PHE A 197 2.94 13.35 3.97
C PHE A 197 1.80 14.30 4.38
N HIS A 198 1.13 14.95 3.43
CA HIS A 198 -0.18 15.53 3.69
C HIS A 198 -1.24 14.49 3.35
N GLY A 199 -2.08 14.18 4.31
CA GLY A 199 -3.22 13.27 4.08
C GLY A 199 -4.30 13.93 3.22
N PRO A 200 -5.34 13.18 2.84
CA PRO A 200 -6.48 13.72 2.11
C PRO A 200 -7.16 14.82 2.94
N THR A 201 -7.60 15.89 2.27
CA THR A 201 -8.28 17.02 2.88
C THR A 201 -9.80 16.97 2.65
N ALA A 202 -10.56 17.84 3.28
CA ALA A 202 -11.99 17.95 3.05
C ALA A 202 -12.33 18.37 1.59
N GLU A 203 -11.43 19.10 0.92
CA GLU A 203 -11.57 19.54 -0.46
C GLU A 203 -11.18 18.43 -1.44
N GLU A 204 -10.17 17.62 -1.07
CA GLU A 204 -9.66 16.48 -1.82
C GLU A 204 -9.71 15.21 -0.95
N PRO A 205 -10.91 14.68 -0.67
CA PRO A 205 -11.07 13.52 0.20
C PRO A 205 -10.60 12.24 -0.48
N LEU A 206 -10.28 11.23 0.32
CA LEU A 206 -10.17 9.86 -0.15
C LEU A 206 -11.59 9.29 -0.28
N GLU A 207 -12.02 9.07 -1.51
CA GLU A 207 -13.30 8.46 -1.83
C GLU A 207 -13.15 6.94 -1.86
N ILE A 208 -13.71 6.26 -0.87
CA ILE A 208 -13.74 4.80 -0.79
C ILE A 208 -14.96 4.30 -1.53
N SER A 209 -14.76 3.68 -2.68
CA SER A 209 -15.82 3.08 -3.48
C SER A 209 -16.18 1.67 -2.97
N THR A 210 -15.20 0.97 -2.40
CA THR A 210 -15.37 -0.37 -1.84
C THR A 210 -14.45 -0.52 -0.63
N LEU A 211 -15.03 -0.89 0.50
CA LEU A 211 -14.33 -1.50 1.63
C LEU A 211 -15.10 -2.77 1.94
N LYS A 212 -14.48 -3.94 1.77
CA LYS A 212 -15.13 -5.24 1.94
C LYS A 212 -14.31 -6.12 2.87
N ILE A 213 -14.98 -6.75 3.83
CA ILE A 213 -14.39 -7.72 4.74
C ILE A 213 -15.26 -8.96 4.73
N LEU A 214 -14.66 -10.10 4.38
CA LEU A 214 -15.29 -11.40 4.38
C LEU A 214 -14.67 -12.27 5.46
N GLN A 215 -15.53 -12.78 6.33
CA GLN A 215 -15.20 -13.82 7.31
C GLN A 215 -16.45 -14.67 7.51
N ASP A 216 -16.47 -15.85 6.91
CA ASP A 216 -17.67 -16.72 6.95
C ASP A 216 -18.24 -16.86 8.38
N PRO A 217 -19.55 -16.58 8.60
CA PRO A 217 -20.57 -16.15 7.64
C PRO A 217 -20.72 -14.64 7.42
N ILE A 218 -19.79 -13.80 7.92
CA ILE A 218 -19.89 -12.34 7.91
C ILE A 218 -19.47 -11.78 6.56
N ASP A 219 -20.32 -10.99 5.94
CA ASP A 219 -20.03 -10.12 4.80
C ASP A 219 -20.29 -8.67 5.28
N PHE A 220 -19.20 -7.89 5.37
CA PHE A 220 -19.24 -6.48 5.71
C PHE A 220 -18.78 -5.67 4.50
N ALA A 221 -19.54 -4.64 4.15
CA ALA A 221 -19.19 -3.70 3.11
C ALA A 221 -19.41 -2.26 3.58
N ALA A 222 -18.55 -1.34 3.15
CA ALA A 222 -18.69 0.08 3.38
C ALA A 222 -18.21 0.89 2.19
N GLN A 223 -18.72 2.12 2.05
CA GLN A 223 -18.31 3.09 1.03
C GLN A 223 -18.52 4.51 1.53
N GLY A 224 -17.76 5.47 1.04
CA GLY A 224 -17.93 6.87 1.42
C GLY A 224 -16.66 7.69 1.26
N LYS A 225 -16.51 8.73 2.08
CA LYS A 225 -15.39 9.67 1.99
C LYS A 225 -14.75 9.84 3.34
N ILE A 226 -13.42 9.84 3.36
CA ILE A 226 -12.62 10.13 4.55
C ILE A 226 -11.55 11.17 4.20
N PHE A 227 -11.18 11.97 5.18
CA PHE A 227 -10.16 13.00 5.06
C PHE A 227 -9.57 13.31 6.45
N LEU A 228 -8.57 14.17 6.52
CA LEU A 228 -8.03 14.68 7.77
C LEU A 228 -8.59 16.08 8.05
N ASP A 229 -9.01 16.31 9.29
CA ASP A 229 -9.40 17.63 9.75
C ASP A 229 -8.15 18.54 9.97
N PRO A 230 -8.33 19.85 10.23
CA PRO A 230 -7.20 20.75 10.46
C PRO A 230 -6.31 20.37 11.67
N GLN A 231 -6.75 19.47 12.52
CA GLN A 231 -5.98 18.91 13.62
C GLN A 231 -5.37 17.55 13.28
N HIS A 232 -5.33 17.20 11.98
CA HIS A 232 -4.80 15.93 11.46
C HIS A 232 -5.48 14.66 12.02
N ARG A 233 -6.74 14.76 12.44
CA ARG A 233 -7.55 13.63 12.90
C ARG A 233 -8.42 13.11 11.76
N LEU A 234 -8.69 11.81 11.77
CA LEU A 234 -9.59 11.22 10.78
C LEU A 234 -10.98 11.84 10.89
N ALA A 235 -11.53 12.26 9.75
CA ALA A 235 -12.87 12.80 9.60
C ALA A 235 -13.54 12.22 8.35
N GLY A 236 -14.87 12.25 8.30
CA GLY A 236 -15.63 11.78 7.15
C GLY A 236 -16.73 10.81 7.51
N LYS A 237 -17.29 10.16 6.48
CA LYS A 237 -18.44 9.29 6.63
C LYS A 237 -18.35 8.10 5.68
N LEU A 238 -18.60 6.90 6.21
CA LEU A 238 -18.71 5.65 5.48
C LEU A 238 -20.09 5.04 5.74
N SER A 239 -20.88 4.85 4.69
CA SER A 239 -22.10 4.07 4.78
C SER A 239 -21.78 2.60 4.74
N SER A 240 -22.18 1.86 5.75
CA SER A 240 -21.85 0.45 5.91
C SER A 240 -23.08 -0.46 5.97
N GLN A 241 -22.86 -1.71 5.58
CA GLN A 241 -23.83 -2.78 5.72
C GLN A 241 -23.15 -4.09 6.09
N THR A 242 -23.86 -4.92 6.84
CA THR A 242 -23.45 -6.29 7.14
C THR A 242 -24.64 -7.25 7.05
N ASN A 243 -24.36 -8.48 6.69
CA ASN A 243 -25.35 -9.56 6.69
C ASN A 243 -25.49 -10.26 8.06
N ASP A 244 -24.49 -10.10 8.95
CA ASP A 244 -24.47 -10.67 10.29
C ASP A 244 -23.93 -9.69 11.34
N ILE A 245 -24.85 -8.89 11.92
CA ILE A 245 -24.52 -7.93 12.99
C ILE A 245 -23.99 -8.63 14.25
N ASP A 246 -24.50 -9.82 14.58
CA ASP A 246 -24.11 -10.55 15.79
C ASP A 246 -22.65 -11.04 15.64
N GLY A 247 -22.29 -11.53 14.46
CA GLY A 247 -20.92 -11.89 14.12
C GLY A 247 -20.01 -10.65 14.11
N LEU A 248 -20.44 -9.57 13.45
CA LEU A 248 -19.67 -8.32 13.39
C LEU A 248 -19.42 -7.74 14.79
N MET A 249 -20.41 -7.75 15.67
CA MET A 249 -20.26 -7.29 17.04
C MET A 249 -19.22 -8.08 17.85
N LYS A 250 -19.08 -9.38 17.61
CA LYS A 250 -18.00 -10.18 18.24
C LYS A 250 -16.62 -9.72 17.81
N ILE A 251 -16.49 -9.22 16.58
CA ILE A 251 -15.24 -8.71 16.02
C ILE A 251 -14.91 -7.34 16.59
N ILE A 252 -15.85 -6.40 16.52
CA ILE A 252 -15.58 -5.00 16.84
C ILE A 252 -15.58 -4.73 18.35
N SER A 253 -16.34 -5.48 19.15
CA SER A 253 -16.41 -5.26 20.60
C SER A 253 -15.05 -5.32 21.31
N PRO A 254 -14.18 -6.31 21.06
CA PRO A 254 -12.82 -6.31 21.64
C PRO A 254 -11.94 -5.16 21.13
N ILE A 255 -12.06 -4.81 19.85
CA ILE A 255 -11.26 -3.74 19.23
C ILE A 255 -11.57 -2.39 19.89
N PHE A 256 -12.84 -2.11 20.13
CA PHE A 256 -13.30 -0.85 20.74
C PHE A 256 -13.56 -0.94 22.25
N ASN A 257 -13.14 -2.03 22.90
CA ASN A 257 -13.28 -2.27 24.33
C ASN A 257 -14.73 -2.05 24.82
N MET A 258 -15.71 -2.50 24.04
CA MET A 258 -17.15 -2.37 24.34
C MET A 258 -17.59 -3.44 25.32
N ASN A 259 -18.36 -3.02 26.33
CA ASN A 259 -19.00 -3.99 27.23
C ASN A 259 -20.21 -4.68 26.56
N GLY A 260 -20.67 -5.80 27.15
CA GLY A 260 -21.76 -6.58 26.56
C GLY A 260 -23.10 -5.83 26.49
N GLN A 261 -23.33 -4.82 27.34
CA GLN A 261 -24.55 -4.00 27.33
C GLN A 261 -24.53 -3.01 26.17
N ASP A 262 -23.39 -2.36 25.92
CA ASP A 262 -23.21 -1.45 24.79
C ASP A 262 -23.36 -2.21 23.46
N GLY A 263 -22.74 -3.37 23.35
CA GLY A 263 -22.87 -4.24 22.19
C GLY A 263 -24.31 -4.66 21.91
N ALA A 264 -25.05 -5.03 22.94
CA ALA A 264 -26.49 -5.39 22.82
C ALA A 264 -27.35 -4.18 22.43
N ALA A 265 -27.07 -2.99 22.98
CA ALA A 265 -27.78 -1.76 22.66
C ALA A 265 -27.56 -1.37 21.16
N ILE A 266 -26.31 -1.39 20.70
CA ILE A 266 -25.94 -1.12 19.30
C ILE A 266 -26.64 -2.10 18.36
N ARG A 267 -26.55 -3.39 18.65
CA ARG A 267 -27.19 -4.46 17.88
C ARG A 267 -28.70 -4.23 17.73
N ASN A 268 -29.40 -3.96 18.84
CA ASN A 268 -30.83 -3.79 18.81
C ASN A 268 -31.29 -2.54 18.09
N LEU A 269 -30.51 -1.46 18.13
CA LEU A 269 -30.81 -0.22 17.43
C LEU A 269 -30.57 -0.33 15.94
N LEU A 270 -29.47 -0.97 15.53
CA LEU A 270 -29.04 -1.03 14.13
C LEU A 270 -29.77 -2.10 13.32
N ALA A 271 -30.13 -3.23 13.91
CA ALA A 271 -30.75 -4.34 13.19
C ALA A 271 -32.16 -4.68 13.67
N GLY A 272 -32.55 -4.24 14.88
CA GLY A 272 -33.77 -4.69 15.52
C GLY A 272 -33.73 -6.16 15.97
N PRO A 273 -34.78 -6.67 16.66
CA PRO A 273 -34.71 -7.95 17.38
C PRO A 273 -34.77 -9.18 16.48
N LYS A 274 -35.14 -9.07 15.21
CA LYS A 274 -35.47 -10.23 14.34
C LYS A 274 -34.59 -10.35 13.09
N THR A 275 -33.67 -9.43 12.83
CA THR A 275 -32.81 -9.46 11.64
C THR A 275 -31.34 -9.45 12.03
N LYS A 276 -30.51 -10.08 11.21
CA LYS A 276 -29.05 -10.02 11.29
C LYS A 276 -28.45 -8.96 10.37
N ILE A 277 -29.23 -8.45 9.43
CA ILE A 277 -28.78 -7.42 8.49
C ILE A 277 -28.85 -6.08 9.19
N ALA A 278 -27.72 -5.38 9.19
CA ALA A 278 -27.63 -4.01 9.69
C ALA A 278 -27.08 -3.07 8.62
N LYS A 279 -27.61 -1.85 8.60
CA LYS A 279 -27.11 -0.73 7.81
C LYS A 279 -26.94 0.46 8.72
N ALA A 280 -25.74 0.99 8.79
CA ALA A 280 -25.46 2.19 9.59
C ALA A 280 -24.21 2.90 9.06
N ASP A 281 -24.12 4.19 9.32
CA ASP A 281 -22.99 4.98 8.93
C ASP A 281 -21.92 4.98 10.02
N PHE A 282 -20.66 4.79 9.64
CA PHE A 282 -19.52 5.21 10.43
C PHE A 282 -19.28 6.69 10.17
N THR A 283 -19.22 7.50 11.20
CA THR A 283 -18.93 8.94 11.10
C THR A 283 -17.75 9.26 12.00
N ALA A 284 -16.71 9.83 11.43
CA ALA A 284 -15.58 10.38 12.16
C ALA A 284 -15.70 11.90 12.14
N SER A 285 -15.80 12.53 13.30
CA SER A 285 -15.90 13.98 13.44
C SER A 285 -15.43 14.44 14.81
N GLU A 286 -14.81 15.62 14.86
CA GLU A 286 -14.36 16.27 16.09
C GLU A 286 -13.49 15.38 17.00
N GLY A 287 -12.72 14.48 16.39
CA GLY A 287 -11.85 13.55 17.12
C GLY A 287 -12.57 12.36 17.75
N ALA A 288 -13.76 12.00 17.26
CA ALA A 288 -14.46 10.81 17.70
C ALA A 288 -15.01 10.01 16.53
N LEU A 289 -15.01 8.68 16.67
CA LEU A 289 -15.60 7.73 15.74
C LEU A 289 -16.95 7.28 16.27
N TYR A 290 -17.96 7.35 15.43
CA TYR A 290 -19.32 6.91 15.73
C TYR A 290 -19.76 5.81 14.75
N TRP A 291 -20.60 4.88 15.21
CA TRP A 291 -21.38 3.99 14.36
C TRP A 291 -22.86 4.23 14.63
N GLY A 292 -23.55 4.81 13.66
CA GLY A 292 -24.88 5.37 13.90
C GLY A 292 -24.82 6.49 14.94
N LEU A 293 -25.47 6.28 16.07
CA LEU A 293 -25.49 7.22 17.21
C LEU A 293 -24.49 6.90 18.32
N PHE A 294 -23.79 5.76 18.21
CA PHE A 294 -22.90 5.29 19.27
C PHE A 294 -21.46 5.73 19.02
N LYS A 295 -20.87 6.36 20.03
CA LYS A 295 -19.44 6.63 20.04
C LYS A 295 -18.66 5.33 20.28
N LEU A 296 -17.76 4.99 19.35
CA LEU A 296 -16.91 3.81 19.43
C LEU A 296 -15.55 4.11 20.03
N ALA A 297 -14.94 5.23 19.65
CA ALA A 297 -13.59 5.58 20.07
C ALA A 297 -13.32 7.08 19.97
N ASP A 298 -12.29 7.52 20.70
CA ASP A 298 -11.63 8.81 20.49
C ASP A 298 -10.53 8.65 19.43
N LEU A 299 -10.43 9.60 18.53
CA LEU A 299 -9.45 9.64 17.45
C LEU A 299 -8.37 10.67 17.76
N ALA A 300 -7.16 10.19 18.00
CA ALA A 300 -5.99 11.05 18.13
C ALA A 300 -5.55 11.59 16.76
N PRO A 301 -4.80 12.71 16.72
CA PRO A 301 -4.08 13.14 15.52
C PRO A 301 -3.16 12.02 15.02
N LEU A 302 -3.06 11.88 13.69
CA LEU A 302 -2.20 10.86 13.06
C LEU A 302 -0.73 11.29 13.04
N TYR A 303 -0.47 12.60 13.06
CA TYR A 303 0.87 13.21 13.11
C TYR A 303 0.83 14.63 13.65
#